data_2475e4a8fff1ed507d607fea38c84bc8
#
_entry.id   2475e4a8fff1ed507d607fea38c84bc8
#
_cell.length_a   1.000
_cell.length_b   1.000
_cell.length_c   1.000
_cell.angle_alpha   90.00
_cell.angle_beta   90.00
_cell.angle_gamma   90.00
#
_symmetry.space_group_name_H-M   'P 1'
#
loop_
_entity.id
_entity.type
_entity.pdbx_description
1 polymer ?
#
loop_
_entity_poly.entity_id
_entity_poly.type
_entity_poly.pdbx_seq_one_letter_code
_entity_poly.pdbx_strand_id
1 'polypeptide(L)'
;MKAFVAGATGETGRRIVQQLVSRDIPVRALVRNLESARAILPNTAELVQGDVLQSSTLENAIADSTVVLCATGAKPGFDPTAPYKVDYEGTKNLVDACKAKGIEHFVLVSSIGASQFFHPLNLFWLILFWKKQAEEYIQKSGLTYTIVRPG
;
A
#
# COMPACT_ATOMS: atom_id res chain seq x y z
N MET A 1 4.26 12.22 -14.30
CA MET A 1 3.75 11.32 -13.23
C MET A 1 4.91 10.52 -12.70
N LYS A 2 5.06 10.45 -11.39
CA LYS A 2 6.01 9.56 -10.69
C LYS A 2 5.21 8.78 -9.64
N ALA A 3 5.30 7.47 -9.67
CA ALA A 3 4.51 6.59 -8.81
C ALA A 3 5.31 6.13 -7.59
N PHE A 4 4.73 6.26 -6.39
CA PHE A 4 5.22 5.63 -5.18
C PHE A 4 4.41 4.35 -4.92
N VAL A 5 5.08 3.23 -4.67
CA VAL A 5 4.42 1.94 -4.42
C VAL A 5 4.79 1.42 -3.05
N ALA A 6 3.80 1.31 -2.16
CA ALA A 6 3.91 0.62 -0.88
C ALA A 6 3.45 -0.83 -1.03
N GLY A 7 4.13 -1.77 -0.36
CA GLY A 7 3.89 -3.20 -0.56
C GLY A 7 4.51 -3.75 -1.85
N ALA A 8 5.52 -3.07 -2.38
CA ALA A 8 6.13 -3.34 -3.68
C ALA A 8 6.72 -4.75 -3.84
N THR A 9 7.13 -5.40 -2.76
CA THR A 9 7.70 -6.76 -2.76
C THR A 9 6.66 -7.87 -2.63
N GLY A 10 5.40 -7.51 -2.35
CA GLY A 10 4.29 -8.46 -2.30
C GLY A 10 3.86 -8.91 -3.69
N GLU A 11 3.00 -9.93 -3.74
CA GLU A 11 2.54 -10.57 -4.98
C GLU A 11 1.92 -9.55 -5.96
N THR A 12 1.01 -8.72 -5.48
CA THR A 12 0.36 -7.67 -6.27
C THR A 12 1.30 -6.49 -6.53
N GLY A 13 1.98 -6.03 -5.48
CA GLY A 13 2.84 -4.83 -5.58
C GLY A 13 3.98 -4.98 -6.58
N ARG A 14 4.65 -6.13 -6.62
CA ARG A 14 5.72 -6.38 -7.60
C ARG A 14 5.21 -6.35 -9.04
N ARG A 15 4.00 -6.86 -9.30
CA ARG A 15 3.38 -6.80 -10.63
C ARG A 15 3.01 -5.36 -11.01
N ILE A 16 2.55 -4.58 -10.04
CA ILE A 16 2.30 -3.14 -10.25
C ILE A 16 3.61 -2.44 -10.64
N VAL A 17 4.69 -2.65 -9.90
CA VAL A 17 6.01 -2.07 -10.22
C VAL A 17 6.47 -2.47 -11.62
N GLN A 18 6.39 -3.76 -11.97
CA GLN A 18 6.74 -4.25 -13.30
C GLN A 18 5.93 -3.58 -14.42
N GLN A 19 4.61 -3.44 -14.21
CA GLN A 19 3.73 -2.81 -15.19
C GLN A 19 3.97 -1.30 -15.33
N LEU A 20 4.30 -0.61 -14.26
CA LEU A 20 4.66 0.81 -14.32
C LEU A 20 5.98 1.02 -15.08
N VAL A 21 6.99 0.23 -14.74
CA VAL A 21 8.29 0.27 -15.41
C VAL A 21 8.17 -0.06 -16.91
N SER A 22 7.37 -1.07 -17.29
CA SER A 22 7.16 -1.42 -18.69
C SER A 22 6.45 -0.34 -19.52
N ARG A 23 5.86 0.64 -18.85
CA ARG A 23 5.21 1.82 -19.46
C ARG A 23 6.05 3.09 -19.33
N ASP A 24 7.32 2.96 -19.00
CA ASP A 24 8.25 4.07 -18.79
C ASP A 24 7.78 5.08 -17.72
N ILE A 25 6.99 4.62 -16.74
CA ILE A 25 6.56 5.43 -15.61
C ILE A 25 7.60 5.30 -14.49
N PRO A 26 8.23 6.41 -14.05
CA PRO A 26 9.17 6.38 -12.93
C PRO A 26 8.51 5.84 -11.65
N VAL A 27 9.17 4.87 -11.02
CA VAL A 27 8.67 4.20 -9.82
C VAL A 27 9.63 4.39 -8.65
N ARG A 28 9.06 4.75 -7.51
CA ARG A 28 9.71 4.73 -6.21
C ARG A 28 9.04 3.67 -5.33
N ALA A 29 9.76 2.64 -4.96
CA ALA A 29 9.23 1.48 -4.25
C ALA A 29 9.65 1.48 -2.78
N LEU A 30 8.67 1.50 -1.87
CA LEU A 30 8.92 1.35 -0.43
C LEU A 30 9.18 -0.12 -0.11
N VAL A 31 10.34 -0.41 0.49
CA VAL A 31 10.77 -1.77 0.82
C VAL A 31 11.36 -1.81 2.23
N ARG A 32 11.09 -2.89 2.96
CA ARG A 32 11.66 -3.08 4.31
C ARG A 32 13.09 -3.58 4.27
N ASN A 33 13.44 -4.38 3.26
CA ASN A 33 14.78 -4.91 3.06
C ASN A 33 15.23 -4.64 1.61
N LEU A 34 16.28 -3.83 1.45
CA LEU A 34 16.80 -3.44 0.14
C LEU A 34 17.40 -4.61 -0.65
N GLU A 35 18.14 -5.50 0.04
CA GLU A 35 18.82 -6.61 -0.61
C GLU A 35 17.84 -7.59 -1.23
N SER A 36 16.84 -8.05 -0.45
CA SER A 36 15.81 -8.95 -0.96
C SER A 36 14.94 -8.29 -2.04
N ALA A 37 14.70 -7.00 -1.94
CA ALA A 37 13.92 -6.26 -2.94
C ALA A 37 14.65 -6.15 -4.28
N ARG A 38 15.97 -5.94 -4.27
CA ARG A 38 16.80 -5.90 -5.50
C ARG A 38 16.76 -7.21 -6.29
N ALA A 39 16.56 -8.34 -5.60
CA ALA A 39 16.46 -9.65 -6.25
C ALA A 39 15.16 -9.86 -7.04
N ILE A 40 14.09 -9.11 -6.74
CA ILE A 40 12.75 -9.35 -7.29
C ILE A 40 12.13 -8.17 -8.03
N LEU A 41 12.63 -6.95 -7.81
CA LEU A 41 12.12 -5.75 -8.48
C LEU A 41 13.02 -5.31 -9.64
N PRO A 42 12.45 -4.66 -10.69
CA PRO A 42 13.24 -4.13 -11.80
C PRO A 42 14.31 -3.15 -11.33
N ASN A 43 15.51 -3.20 -11.93
CA ASN A 43 16.64 -2.32 -11.60
C ASN A 43 16.36 -0.83 -11.82
N THR A 44 15.40 -0.50 -12.67
CA THR A 44 14.98 0.87 -12.96
C THR A 44 14.04 1.47 -11.92
N ALA A 45 13.49 0.63 -11.01
CA ALA A 45 12.72 1.12 -9.88
C ALA A 45 13.65 1.67 -8.80
N GLU A 46 13.39 2.88 -8.35
CA GLU A 46 14.10 3.47 -7.20
C GLU A 46 13.62 2.81 -5.91
N LEU A 47 14.53 2.16 -5.17
CA LEU A 47 14.19 1.53 -3.90
C LEU A 47 14.44 2.49 -2.74
N VAL A 48 13.43 2.63 -1.88
CA VAL A 48 13.51 3.41 -0.64
C VAL A 48 13.22 2.49 0.55
N GLN A 49 14.15 2.47 1.51
CA GLN A 49 13.94 1.67 2.71
C GLN A 49 12.98 2.37 3.68
N GLY A 50 11.99 1.63 4.18
CA GLY A 50 11.04 2.12 5.17
C GLY A 50 9.92 1.14 5.44
N ASP A 51 9.05 1.52 6.37
CA ASP A 51 7.89 0.74 6.79
C ASP A 51 6.68 1.68 6.92
N VAL A 52 5.51 1.24 6.45
CA VAL A 52 4.27 2.01 6.57
C VAL A 52 3.86 2.26 8.03
N LEU A 53 4.38 1.47 8.97
CA LEU A 53 4.16 1.66 10.40
C LEU A 53 5.04 2.76 11.02
N GLN A 54 6.04 3.24 10.28
CA GLN A 54 6.93 4.33 10.69
C GLN A 54 6.49 5.65 10.04
N SER A 55 5.38 6.20 10.50
CA SER A 55 4.71 7.37 9.91
C SER A 55 5.63 8.57 9.68
N SER A 56 6.57 8.84 10.60
CA SER A 56 7.51 9.97 10.53
C SER A 56 8.47 9.91 9.34
N THR A 57 8.63 8.76 8.71
CA THR A 57 9.56 8.58 7.57
C THR A 57 8.86 8.64 6.21
N LEU A 58 7.53 8.55 6.19
CA LEU A 58 6.77 8.36 4.95
C LEU A 58 6.78 9.57 4.03
N GLU A 59 6.71 10.78 4.56
CA GLU A 59 6.76 11.99 3.73
C GLU A 59 8.07 12.08 2.93
N ASN A 60 9.21 11.78 3.59
CA ASN A 60 10.51 11.74 2.93
C ASN A 60 10.61 10.56 1.95
N ALA A 61 10.01 9.43 2.28
CA ALA A 61 9.99 8.27 1.40
C ALA A 61 9.17 8.53 0.12
N ILE A 62 8.03 9.19 0.23
CA ILE A 62 7.19 9.62 -0.92
C ILE A 62 7.92 10.63 -1.80
N ALA A 63 8.68 11.54 -1.19
CA ALA A 63 9.48 12.57 -1.87
C ALA A 63 8.68 13.38 -2.91
N ASP A 64 9.09 13.35 -4.19
CA ASP A 64 8.49 14.06 -5.32
C ASP A 64 7.47 13.23 -6.12
N SER A 65 7.02 12.10 -5.58
CA SER A 65 5.99 11.27 -6.22
C SER A 65 4.66 12.03 -6.28
N THR A 66 3.90 11.81 -7.34
CA THR A 66 2.60 12.48 -7.57
C THR A 66 1.42 11.55 -7.35
N VAL A 67 1.64 10.25 -7.47
CA VAL A 67 0.65 9.19 -7.28
C VAL A 67 1.18 8.16 -6.30
N VAL A 68 0.35 7.71 -5.36
CA VAL A 68 0.67 6.66 -4.40
C VAL A 68 -0.22 5.45 -4.62
N LEU A 69 0.40 4.28 -4.79
CA LEU A 69 -0.28 3.00 -4.90
C LEU A 69 0.04 2.17 -3.64
N CYS A 70 -1.00 1.85 -2.89
CA CYS A 70 -0.91 1.04 -1.68
C CYS A 70 -1.37 -0.38 -1.97
N ALA A 71 -0.43 -1.31 -2.04
CA ALA A 71 -0.65 -2.74 -2.20
C ALA A 71 -0.17 -3.53 -0.97
N THR A 72 -0.12 -2.87 0.20
CA THR A 72 0.17 -3.53 1.46
C THR A 72 -1.00 -4.40 1.89
N GLY A 73 -0.70 -5.50 2.57
CA GLY A 73 -1.71 -6.37 3.14
C GLY A 73 -1.07 -7.36 4.10
N ALA A 74 -1.78 -7.66 5.19
CA ALA A 74 -1.37 -8.69 6.10
C ALA A 74 -1.47 -10.06 5.42
N LYS A 75 -0.44 -10.88 5.61
CA LYS A 75 -0.50 -12.29 5.23
C LYS A 75 -1.26 -13.06 6.31
N PRO A 76 -2.09 -14.06 5.95
CA PRO A 76 -2.66 -14.97 6.92
C PRO A 76 -1.55 -15.58 7.79
N GLY A 77 -1.71 -15.54 9.10
CA GLY A 77 -0.68 -15.99 10.03
C GLY A 77 -1.19 -16.01 11.47
N PHE A 78 -0.29 -16.22 12.42
CA PHE A 78 -0.62 -16.35 13.84
C PHE A 78 -0.64 -15.02 14.61
N ASP A 79 -0.22 -13.91 14.00
CA ASP A 79 -0.27 -12.58 14.65
C ASP A 79 -1.67 -11.96 14.47
N PRO A 80 -2.48 -11.89 15.53
CA PRO A 80 -3.84 -11.33 15.46
C PRO A 80 -3.85 -9.82 15.24
N THR A 81 -2.73 -9.13 15.45
CA THR A 81 -2.62 -7.69 15.28
C THR A 81 -2.17 -7.26 13.89
N ALA A 82 -1.69 -8.21 13.07
CA ALA A 82 -1.15 -7.91 11.75
C ALA A 82 -2.16 -7.23 10.80
N PRO A 83 -3.43 -7.68 10.71
CA PRO A 83 -4.40 -6.99 9.87
C PRO A 83 -4.68 -5.56 10.31
N TYR A 84 -4.83 -5.32 11.62
CA TYR A 84 -4.98 -3.96 12.14
C TYR A 84 -3.79 -3.08 11.79
N LYS A 85 -2.57 -3.55 12.06
CA LYS A 85 -1.35 -2.79 11.80
C LYS A 85 -1.13 -2.53 10.32
N VAL A 86 -1.14 -3.58 9.50
CA VAL A 86 -0.74 -3.49 8.08
C VAL A 86 -1.88 -2.97 7.22
N ASP A 87 -3.08 -3.55 7.33
CA ASP A 87 -4.21 -3.20 6.45
C ASP A 87 -4.86 -1.87 6.85
N TYR A 88 -4.89 -1.52 8.12
CA TYR A 88 -5.51 -0.26 8.58
C TYR A 88 -4.49 0.81 8.95
N GLU A 89 -3.69 0.60 10.00
CA GLU A 89 -2.78 1.62 10.52
C GLU A 89 -1.72 2.04 9.48
N GLY A 90 -1.12 1.08 8.78
CA GLY A 90 -0.17 1.36 7.71
C GLY A 90 -0.78 2.15 6.56
N THR A 91 -2.01 1.82 6.14
CA THR A 91 -2.73 2.58 5.12
C THR A 91 -3.08 3.99 5.61
N LYS A 92 -3.53 4.11 6.84
CA LYS A 92 -3.82 5.41 7.47
C LYS A 92 -2.59 6.32 7.48
N ASN A 93 -1.44 5.80 7.89
CA ASN A 93 -0.18 6.55 7.91
C ASN A 93 0.22 7.04 6.51
N LEU A 94 0.05 6.19 5.48
CA LEU A 94 0.28 6.58 4.09
C LEU A 94 -0.68 7.68 3.64
N VAL A 95 -1.96 7.57 3.94
CA VAL A 95 -2.97 8.59 3.60
C VAL A 95 -2.62 9.92 4.23
N ASP A 96 -2.24 9.93 5.51
CA ASP A 96 -1.86 11.15 6.22
C ASP A 96 -0.61 11.80 5.61
N ALA A 97 0.41 11.01 5.25
CA ALA A 97 1.59 11.49 4.55
C ALA A 97 1.25 12.04 3.14
N CYS A 98 0.34 11.39 2.43
CA CYS A 98 -0.14 11.86 1.13
C CYS A 98 -0.85 13.21 1.22
N LYS A 99 -1.66 13.42 2.25
CA LYS A 99 -2.31 14.71 2.51
C LYS A 99 -1.27 15.82 2.77
N ALA A 100 -0.28 15.53 3.62
CA ALA A 100 0.79 16.48 3.93
C ALA A 100 1.63 16.85 2.69
N LYS A 101 1.85 15.89 1.78
CA LYS A 101 2.63 16.08 0.55
C LYS A 101 1.81 16.63 -0.63
N GLY A 102 0.50 16.75 -0.52
CA GLY A 102 -0.36 17.19 -1.62
C GLY A 102 -0.36 16.22 -2.81
N ILE A 103 -0.40 14.90 -2.54
CA ILE A 103 -0.44 13.87 -3.58
C ILE A 103 -1.69 14.02 -4.45
N GLU A 104 -1.52 13.91 -5.78
CA GLU A 104 -2.60 14.09 -6.74
C GLU A 104 -3.61 12.95 -6.72
N HIS A 105 -3.16 11.70 -6.51
CA HIS A 105 -4.03 10.53 -6.54
C HIS A 105 -3.51 9.41 -5.64
N PHE A 106 -4.42 8.82 -4.84
CA PHE A 106 -4.14 7.65 -3.99
C PHE A 106 -4.89 6.43 -4.52
N VAL A 107 -4.19 5.33 -4.74
CA VAL A 107 -4.79 4.06 -5.17
C VAL A 107 -4.63 3.02 -4.08
N LEU A 108 -5.73 2.44 -3.60
CA LEU A 108 -5.72 1.33 -2.66
C LEU A 108 -6.09 0.03 -3.37
N VAL A 109 -5.25 -0.99 -3.19
CA VAL A 109 -5.62 -2.37 -3.51
C VAL A 109 -6.25 -3.00 -2.26
N SER A 110 -7.57 -3.15 -2.28
CA SER A 110 -8.39 -3.77 -1.25
C SER A 110 -8.73 -5.23 -1.62
N SER A 111 -9.93 -5.69 -1.31
CA SER A 111 -10.43 -7.01 -1.65
C SER A 111 -11.95 -6.97 -1.89
N ILE A 112 -12.45 -7.80 -2.80
CA ILE A 112 -13.89 -7.87 -3.11
C ILE A 112 -14.76 -8.22 -1.91
N GLY A 113 -14.25 -8.98 -0.96
CA GLY A 113 -14.95 -9.37 0.27
C GLY A 113 -14.93 -8.34 1.40
N ALA A 114 -14.31 -7.17 1.22
CA ALA A 114 -14.09 -6.19 2.31
C ALA A 114 -15.37 -5.69 2.98
N SER A 115 -16.52 -5.72 2.30
CA SER A 115 -17.82 -5.34 2.85
C SER A 115 -18.55 -6.49 3.57
N GLN A 116 -18.04 -7.72 3.53
CA GLN A 116 -18.71 -8.92 4.05
C GLN A 116 -18.08 -9.35 5.39
N PHE A 117 -18.70 -8.94 6.50
CA PHE A 117 -18.18 -9.27 7.84
C PHE A 117 -18.09 -10.78 8.11
N PHE A 118 -19.06 -11.57 7.66
CA PHE A 118 -19.08 -13.04 7.83
C PHE A 118 -18.29 -13.81 6.76
N HIS A 119 -17.45 -13.14 5.98
CA HIS A 119 -16.60 -13.81 5.00
C HIS A 119 -15.55 -14.70 5.68
N PRO A 120 -15.25 -15.92 5.17
CA PRO A 120 -14.30 -16.85 5.79
C PRO A 120 -12.91 -16.27 6.07
N LEU A 121 -12.44 -15.30 5.25
CA LEU A 121 -11.16 -14.62 5.48
C LEU A 121 -11.12 -13.78 6.75
N ASN A 122 -12.26 -13.41 7.32
CA ASN A 122 -12.30 -12.74 8.63
C ASN A 122 -11.98 -13.67 9.80
N LEU A 123 -11.96 -15.01 9.58
CA LEU A 123 -11.40 -15.97 10.54
C LEU A 123 -9.89 -15.77 10.77
N PHE A 124 -9.20 -15.10 9.82
CA PHE A 124 -7.82 -14.68 9.96
C PHE A 124 -7.73 -13.25 10.52
N TRP A 125 -8.20 -13.07 11.76
CA TRP A 125 -8.07 -11.84 12.52
C TRP A 125 -8.71 -10.61 11.86
N LEU A 126 -9.88 -10.80 11.24
CA LEU A 126 -10.68 -9.71 10.64
C LEU A 126 -9.97 -8.95 9.50
N ILE A 127 -9.21 -9.64 8.66
CA ILE A 127 -8.47 -9.01 7.54
C ILE A 127 -9.40 -8.11 6.70
N LEU A 128 -10.56 -8.62 6.29
CA LEU A 128 -11.50 -7.85 5.45
C LEU A 128 -12.15 -6.70 6.21
N PHE A 129 -12.39 -6.86 7.51
CA PHE A 129 -12.89 -5.79 8.36
C PHE A 129 -11.92 -4.60 8.38
N TRP A 130 -10.61 -4.85 8.60
CA TRP A 130 -9.61 -3.79 8.63
C TRP A 130 -9.37 -3.17 7.26
N LYS A 131 -9.48 -3.94 6.19
CA LYS A 131 -9.48 -3.38 4.82
C LYS A 131 -10.63 -2.41 4.61
N LYS A 132 -11.83 -2.76 5.07
CA LYS A 132 -12.99 -1.86 5.01
C LYS A 132 -12.76 -0.57 5.81
N GLN A 133 -12.19 -0.67 7.01
CA GLN A 133 -11.84 0.51 7.81
C GLN A 133 -10.84 1.42 7.07
N ALA A 134 -9.86 0.84 6.39
CA ALA A 134 -8.91 1.59 5.56
C ALA A 134 -9.62 2.31 4.39
N GLU A 135 -10.53 1.62 3.70
CA GLU A 135 -11.35 2.24 2.63
C GLU A 135 -12.15 3.44 3.14
N GLU A 136 -12.82 3.30 4.28
CA GLU A 136 -13.60 4.38 4.90
C GLU A 136 -12.71 5.57 5.29
N TYR A 137 -11.50 5.31 5.78
CA TYR A 137 -10.54 6.35 6.11
C TYR A 137 -10.12 7.16 4.88
N ILE A 138 -9.84 6.47 3.76
CA ILE A 138 -9.49 7.12 2.48
C ILE A 138 -10.67 7.96 1.97
N GLN A 139 -11.88 7.41 1.98
CA GLN A 139 -13.09 8.11 1.53
C GLN A 139 -13.35 9.42 2.28
N LYS A 140 -12.98 9.47 3.57
CA LYS A 140 -13.12 10.66 4.43
C LYS A 140 -11.91 11.58 4.39
N SER A 141 -10.84 11.21 3.72
CA SER A 141 -9.55 11.93 3.76
C SER A 141 -9.51 13.24 3.00
N GLY A 142 -10.37 13.40 2.00
CA GLY A 142 -10.34 14.52 1.05
C GLY A 142 -9.36 14.34 -0.12
N LEU A 143 -8.61 13.23 -0.18
CA LEU A 143 -7.76 12.89 -1.31
C LEU A 143 -8.61 12.44 -2.51
N THR A 144 -8.13 12.70 -3.72
CA THR A 144 -8.59 11.98 -4.91
C THR A 144 -8.10 10.55 -4.83
N TYR A 145 -8.99 9.58 -4.94
CA TYR A 145 -8.64 8.18 -4.72
C TYR A 145 -9.31 7.22 -5.70
N THR A 146 -8.71 6.03 -5.81
CA THR A 146 -9.31 4.85 -6.43
C THR A 146 -9.14 3.65 -5.51
N ILE A 147 -10.19 2.88 -5.30
CA ILE A 147 -10.16 1.62 -4.56
C ILE A 147 -10.38 0.48 -5.53
N VAL A 148 -9.39 -0.39 -5.67
CA VAL A 148 -9.45 -1.59 -6.50
C VAL A 148 -9.71 -2.79 -5.61
N ARG A 149 -10.75 -3.57 -5.89
CA ARG A 149 -11.14 -4.76 -5.12
C ARG A 149 -11.02 -6.01 -6.01
N PRO A 150 -9.81 -6.58 -6.13
CA PRO A 150 -9.64 -7.83 -6.87
C PRO A 150 -10.37 -8.98 -6.16
N GLY A 151 -10.80 -9.96 -6.96
CA GLY A 151 -11.43 -11.20 -6.51
C GLY A 151 -10.43 -12.29 -6.16
#